data_52ef96a9f7e75b82e91dd86324b25b45
#
_entry.id   52ef96a9f7e75b82e91dd86324b25b45
#
_cell.length_a   1.000
_cell.length_b   1.000
_cell.length_c   1.000
_cell.angle_alpha   90.00
_cell.angle_beta   90.00
_cell.angle_gamma   90.00
#
_symmetry.space_group_name_H-M   'P 1'
#
loop_
_entity.id
_entity.type
_entity.pdbx_description
1 polymer ?
#
loop_
_entity_poly.entity_id
_entity_poly.type
_entity_poly.pdbx_seq_one_letter_code
_entity_poly.pdbx_strand_id
1 'polypeptide(L)'
;MGAPLTDAAIQKLREMIIAGRYPSGAKLPPEADLAAELGLSRNTTREAVRALSTARVLDVRRGDGTYVTSLRPELLLEGIAFAVDLMHEESSLELLQVRRILEPAATALAASNIDAGALSSLEKTLILMQENSSNLEDLVRHDADFHAQVAAASGNQTLASMLNGISSRTFRARVWHGVIDSEAIARTILEHQRILDALRGGDAELARAAALSHVCTTEEFMRRILTDDSVPKPRTGGKAKA
;
A
#
# COMPACT_ATOMS: atom_id res chain seq x y z
N MET A 1 13.96 12.54 28.33
CA MET A 1 12.77 12.98 29.10
C MET A 1 11.95 14.08 28.40
N GLY A 2 11.79 14.03 27.07
CA GLY A 2 10.99 14.99 26.29
C GLY A 2 9.66 14.47 25.75
N ALA A 3 9.42 13.15 25.82
CA ALA A 3 8.25 12.51 25.27
C ALA A 3 6.89 13.00 25.81
N PRO A 4 6.66 13.19 27.12
CA PRO A 4 5.31 13.48 27.62
C PRO A 4 4.74 14.81 27.13
N LEU A 5 5.55 15.87 26.99
CA LEU A 5 5.09 17.20 26.56
C LEU A 5 4.86 17.27 25.04
N THR A 6 5.68 16.57 24.26
CA THR A 6 5.50 16.45 22.79
C THR A 6 4.25 15.66 22.48
N ASP A 7 4.01 14.55 23.18
CA ASP A 7 2.79 13.75 23.03
C ASP A 7 1.53 14.56 23.34
N ALA A 8 1.56 15.38 24.42
CA ALA A 8 0.47 16.30 24.76
C ALA A 8 0.24 17.34 23.65
N ALA A 9 1.30 17.86 23.02
CA ALA A 9 1.19 18.78 21.90
C ALA A 9 0.57 18.10 20.66
N ILE A 10 1.00 16.87 20.35
CA ILE A 10 0.43 16.08 19.26
C ILE A 10 -1.07 15.84 19.48
N GLN A 11 -1.47 15.44 20.68
CA GLN A 11 -2.87 15.22 21.02
C GLN A 11 -3.71 16.49 20.88
N LYS A 12 -3.25 17.63 21.42
CA LYS A 12 -3.95 18.91 21.28
C LYS A 12 -4.15 19.31 19.81
N LEU A 13 -3.08 19.23 19.00
CA LEU A 13 -3.17 19.53 17.55
C LEU A 13 -4.15 18.59 16.84
N ARG A 14 -4.10 17.30 17.16
CA ARG A 14 -5.02 16.31 16.62
C ARG A 14 -6.48 16.64 16.97
N GLU A 15 -6.74 16.99 18.24
CA GLU A 15 -8.09 17.38 18.69
C GLU A 15 -8.59 18.62 17.95
N MET A 16 -7.73 19.63 17.74
CA MET A 16 -8.06 20.84 17.00
C MET A 16 -8.40 20.55 15.54
N ILE A 17 -7.69 19.62 14.89
CA ILE A 17 -7.96 19.18 13.53
C ILE A 17 -9.29 18.41 13.47
N ILE A 18 -9.52 17.46 14.37
CA ILE A 18 -10.76 16.68 14.46
C ILE A 18 -11.97 17.58 14.73
N ALA A 19 -11.82 18.57 15.61
CA ALA A 19 -12.87 19.55 15.91
C ALA A 19 -13.13 20.54 14.75
N GLY A 20 -12.39 20.46 13.64
CA GLY A 20 -12.55 21.33 12.48
C GLY A 20 -11.98 22.73 12.65
N ARG A 21 -11.24 23.01 13.71
CA ARG A 21 -10.55 24.31 13.89
C ARG A 21 -9.51 24.53 12.78
N TYR A 22 -8.82 23.48 12.37
CA TYR A 22 -7.93 23.44 11.22
C TYR A 22 -8.40 22.35 10.27
N PRO A 23 -9.31 22.63 9.34
CA PRO A 23 -9.80 21.64 8.38
C PRO A 23 -8.71 21.25 7.39
N SER A 24 -8.95 20.18 6.63
CA SER A 24 -8.09 19.75 5.53
C SER A 24 -7.76 20.93 4.59
N GLY A 25 -6.49 21.11 4.26
CA GLY A 25 -5.96 22.22 3.46
C GLY A 25 -5.72 23.52 4.21
N ALA A 26 -6.14 23.63 5.48
CA ALA A 26 -5.94 24.84 6.26
C ALA A 26 -4.47 25.09 6.57
N LYS A 27 -4.04 26.35 6.50
CA LYS A 27 -2.74 26.80 6.97
C LYS A 27 -2.77 26.96 8.48
N LEU A 28 -1.82 26.39 9.19
CA LEU A 28 -1.61 26.60 10.63
C LEU A 28 -1.00 27.98 10.88
N PRO A 29 -1.24 28.59 12.06
CA PRO A 29 -0.53 29.77 12.48
C PRO A 29 0.99 29.57 12.49
N PRO A 30 1.79 30.66 12.45
CA PRO A 30 3.23 30.59 12.69
C PRO A 30 3.54 29.84 13.99
N GLU A 31 4.68 29.11 14.03
CA GLU A 31 5.05 28.27 15.21
C GLU A 31 4.97 29.00 16.55
N ALA A 32 5.26 30.31 16.56
CA ALA A 32 5.20 31.11 17.78
C ALA A 32 3.76 31.28 18.31
N ASP A 33 2.83 31.56 17.40
CA ASP A 33 1.42 31.77 17.70
C ASP A 33 0.74 30.44 18.05
N LEU A 34 1.08 29.40 17.30
CA LEU A 34 0.62 28.04 17.58
C LEU A 34 1.10 27.55 18.96
N ALA A 35 2.34 27.85 19.35
CA ALA A 35 2.88 27.51 20.67
C ALA A 35 2.12 28.26 21.80
N ALA A 36 1.82 29.53 21.59
CA ALA A 36 1.02 30.31 22.54
C ALA A 36 -0.42 29.72 22.65
N GLU A 37 -1.03 29.36 21.55
CA GLU A 37 -2.36 28.75 21.51
C GLU A 37 -2.41 27.39 22.22
N LEU A 38 -1.39 26.58 22.04
CA LEU A 38 -1.26 25.28 22.71
C LEU A 38 -0.88 25.40 24.20
N GLY A 39 -0.39 26.56 24.62
CA GLY A 39 0.17 26.76 25.97
C GLY A 39 1.46 25.99 26.21
N LEU A 40 2.30 25.82 25.17
CA LEU A 40 3.51 25.00 25.18
C LEU A 40 4.73 25.77 24.65
N SER A 41 5.93 25.22 24.84
CA SER A 41 7.16 25.84 24.33
C SER A 41 7.21 25.74 22.80
N ARG A 42 7.87 26.71 22.13
CA ARG A 42 8.10 26.67 20.68
C ARG A 42 8.82 25.39 20.25
N ASN A 43 9.77 24.91 21.05
CA ASN A 43 10.50 23.67 20.73
C ASN A 43 9.59 22.46 20.78
N THR A 44 8.74 22.30 21.80
CA THR A 44 7.75 21.23 21.94
C THR A 44 6.76 21.25 20.76
N THR A 45 6.27 22.45 20.40
CA THR A 45 5.35 22.63 19.26
C THR A 45 6.00 22.24 17.95
N ARG A 46 7.27 22.64 17.72
CA ARG A 46 8.02 22.23 16.51
C ARG A 46 8.19 20.72 16.40
N GLU A 47 8.54 20.05 17.50
CA GLU A 47 8.67 18.59 17.51
C GLU A 47 7.33 17.90 17.23
N ALA A 48 6.22 18.41 17.76
CA ALA A 48 4.89 17.90 17.45
C ALA A 48 4.52 18.10 15.98
N VAL A 49 4.82 19.28 15.41
CA VAL A 49 4.61 19.56 13.97
C VAL A 49 5.44 18.60 13.11
N ARG A 50 6.71 18.36 13.47
CA ARG A 50 7.56 17.39 12.76
C ARG A 50 7.01 15.98 12.83
N ALA A 51 6.57 15.52 14.00
CA ALA A 51 5.98 14.19 14.18
C ALA A 51 4.71 14.03 13.33
N LEU A 52 3.81 15.02 13.35
CA LEU A 52 2.59 15.02 12.54
C LEU A 52 2.88 15.16 11.04
N SER A 53 3.97 15.81 10.66
CA SER A 53 4.41 15.86 9.26
C SER A 53 4.96 14.50 8.79
N THR A 54 5.70 13.80 9.65
CA THR A 54 6.14 12.41 9.36
C THR A 54 4.95 11.47 9.23
N ALA A 55 3.91 11.67 10.04
CA ALA A 55 2.64 10.92 9.97
C ALA A 55 1.72 11.38 8.82
N ARG A 56 2.18 12.29 7.94
CA ARG A 56 1.39 12.82 6.81
C ARG A 56 0.10 13.55 7.20
N VAL A 57 -0.05 13.93 8.44
CA VAL A 57 -1.16 14.77 8.91
C VAL A 57 -0.92 16.23 8.56
N LEU A 58 0.32 16.68 8.64
CA LEU A 58 0.76 18.04 8.29
C LEU A 58 1.75 18.03 7.12
N ASP A 59 1.72 19.11 6.32
CA ASP A 59 2.65 19.40 5.23
C ASP A 59 3.40 20.69 5.51
N VAL A 60 4.73 20.60 5.67
CA VAL A 60 5.61 21.75 5.97
C VAL A 60 6.23 22.24 4.67
N ARG A 61 5.79 23.39 4.19
CA ARG A 61 6.28 24.05 2.98
C ARG A 61 7.31 25.12 3.34
N ARG A 62 8.54 24.94 2.87
CA ARG A 62 9.64 25.88 3.17
C ARG A 62 9.29 27.30 2.70
N GLY A 63 9.40 28.27 3.59
CA GLY A 63 9.14 29.68 3.28
C GLY A 63 7.67 30.07 3.16
N ASP A 64 6.76 29.11 3.20
CA ASP A 64 5.32 29.37 3.07
C ASP A 64 4.57 29.10 4.40
N GLY A 65 4.74 27.90 4.99
CA GLY A 65 4.10 27.56 6.26
C GLY A 65 3.79 26.08 6.40
N THR A 66 2.97 25.78 7.41
CA THR A 66 2.51 24.41 7.69
C THR A 66 1.03 24.30 7.39
N TYR A 67 0.64 23.24 6.71
CA TYR A 67 -0.74 23.00 6.25
C TYR A 67 -1.25 21.65 6.76
N VAL A 68 -2.54 21.57 7.06
CA VAL A 68 -3.21 20.28 7.25
C VAL A 68 -3.34 19.62 5.87
N THR A 69 -2.96 18.35 5.78
CA THR A 69 -3.03 17.60 4.52
C THR A 69 -4.48 17.28 4.13
N SER A 70 -4.68 16.53 3.02
CA SER A 70 -6.01 16.07 2.63
C SER A 70 -6.64 15.09 3.62
N LEU A 71 -5.85 14.52 4.54
CA LEU A 71 -6.24 13.48 5.50
C LEU A 71 -6.87 12.23 4.84
N ARG A 72 -6.64 12.06 3.54
CA ARG A 72 -7.16 10.89 2.81
C ARG A 72 -6.41 9.62 3.20
N PRO A 73 -7.07 8.45 3.15
CA PRO A 73 -6.45 7.17 3.49
C PRO A 73 -5.14 6.91 2.74
N GLU A 74 -5.05 7.27 1.46
CA GLU A 74 -3.85 7.06 0.62
C GLU A 74 -2.61 7.73 1.24
N LEU A 75 -2.81 8.91 1.81
CA LEU A 75 -1.73 9.67 2.43
C LEU A 75 -1.41 9.19 3.84
N LEU A 76 -2.44 8.97 4.67
CA LEU A 76 -2.27 8.59 6.07
C LEU A 76 -1.72 7.15 6.23
N LEU A 77 -2.00 6.27 5.28
CA LEU A 77 -1.58 4.87 5.29
C LEU A 77 -0.29 4.62 4.49
N GLU A 78 0.33 5.67 3.91
CA GLU A 78 1.60 5.56 3.16
C GLU A 78 2.72 4.89 3.98
N GLY A 79 2.71 5.08 5.30
CA GLY A 79 3.67 4.46 6.21
C GLY A 79 3.64 2.92 6.24
N ILE A 80 2.53 2.29 5.80
CA ILE A 80 2.42 0.83 5.73
C ILE A 80 3.41 0.27 4.71
N ALA A 81 3.49 0.86 3.51
CA ALA A 81 4.43 0.42 2.48
C ALA A 81 5.88 0.50 2.97
N PHE A 82 6.24 1.62 3.63
CA PHE A 82 7.56 1.78 4.22
C PHE A 82 7.84 0.71 5.30
N ALA A 83 6.88 0.42 6.18
CA ALA A 83 7.02 -0.63 7.19
C ALA A 83 7.21 -2.01 6.54
N VAL A 84 6.42 -2.33 5.51
CA VAL A 84 6.54 -3.59 4.75
C VAL A 84 7.90 -3.74 4.08
N ASP A 85 8.45 -2.66 3.55
CA ASP A 85 9.78 -2.67 2.91
C ASP A 85 10.92 -2.95 3.91
N LEU A 86 10.71 -2.65 5.19
CA LEU A 86 11.64 -2.96 6.28
C LEU A 86 11.45 -4.37 6.89
N MET A 87 10.35 -5.05 6.58
CA MET A 87 10.08 -6.39 7.10
C MET A 87 11.01 -7.43 6.48
N HIS A 88 11.36 -8.44 7.27
CA HIS A 88 12.14 -9.58 6.80
C HIS A 88 11.33 -10.50 5.88
N GLU A 89 12.04 -11.32 5.09
CA GLU A 89 11.42 -12.26 4.16
C GLU A 89 10.45 -13.24 4.83
N GLU A 90 10.73 -13.64 6.07
CA GLU A 90 9.88 -14.51 6.87
C GLU A 90 8.47 -13.94 7.08
N SER A 91 8.33 -12.61 7.16
CA SER A 91 7.05 -11.93 7.27
C SER A 91 6.23 -11.95 5.97
N SER A 92 6.82 -12.40 4.86
CA SER A 92 6.12 -12.43 3.56
C SER A 92 4.91 -13.35 3.56
N LEU A 93 4.95 -14.47 4.31
CA LEU A 93 3.80 -15.36 4.45
C LEU A 93 2.66 -14.72 5.25
N GLU A 94 2.98 -13.97 6.31
CA GLU A 94 1.98 -13.23 7.09
C GLU A 94 1.31 -12.14 6.24
N LEU A 95 2.08 -11.43 5.42
CA LEU A 95 1.54 -10.45 4.48
C LEU A 95 0.62 -11.10 3.42
N LEU A 96 0.98 -12.29 2.91
CA LEU A 96 0.12 -13.05 2.00
C LEU A 96 -1.17 -13.52 2.69
N GLN A 97 -1.13 -13.90 3.97
CA GLN A 97 -2.33 -14.22 4.74
C GLN A 97 -3.26 -13.02 4.87
N VAL A 98 -2.72 -11.81 5.12
CA VAL A 98 -3.51 -10.57 5.12
C VAL A 98 -4.11 -10.29 3.75
N ARG A 99 -3.34 -10.44 2.67
CA ARG A 99 -3.83 -10.31 1.29
C ARG A 99 -4.96 -11.30 1.01
N ARG A 100 -4.84 -12.55 1.44
CA ARG A 100 -5.87 -13.59 1.29
C ARG A 100 -7.21 -13.21 1.95
N ILE A 101 -7.17 -12.40 2.99
CA ILE A 101 -8.39 -11.89 3.66
C ILE A 101 -8.96 -10.68 2.91
N LEU A 102 -8.11 -9.74 2.51
CA LEU A 102 -8.53 -8.43 2.00
C LEU A 102 -8.76 -8.39 0.48
N GLU A 103 -7.89 -9.04 -0.32
CA GLU A 103 -8.00 -8.97 -1.79
C GLU A 103 -9.28 -9.59 -2.34
N PRO A 104 -9.73 -10.78 -1.90
CA PRO A 104 -10.99 -11.33 -2.37
C PRO A 104 -12.19 -10.45 -2.04
N ALA A 105 -12.18 -9.78 -0.88
CA ALA A 105 -13.23 -8.86 -0.49
C ALA A 105 -13.23 -7.59 -1.37
N ALA A 106 -12.05 -7.02 -1.64
CA ALA A 106 -11.90 -5.88 -2.54
C ALA A 106 -12.33 -6.22 -3.98
N THR A 107 -11.95 -7.40 -4.48
CA THR A 107 -12.29 -7.86 -5.83
C THR A 107 -13.80 -8.10 -6.00
N ALA A 108 -14.45 -8.65 -4.98
CA ALA A 108 -15.92 -8.79 -4.98
C ALA A 108 -16.63 -7.43 -5.01
N LEU A 109 -16.17 -6.45 -4.23
CA LEU A 109 -16.68 -5.08 -4.29
C LEU A 109 -16.42 -4.44 -5.65
N ALA A 110 -15.24 -4.66 -6.23
CA ALA A 110 -14.88 -4.18 -7.55
C ALA A 110 -15.84 -4.70 -8.63
N ALA A 111 -16.22 -5.97 -8.60
CA ALA A 111 -17.16 -6.54 -9.55
C ALA A 111 -18.51 -5.81 -9.60
N SER A 112 -18.95 -5.24 -8.48
CA SER A 112 -20.20 -4.47 -8.40
C SER A 112 -20.05 -2.99 -8.76
N ASN A 113 -18.82 -2.44 -8.73
CA ASN A 113 -18.59 -1.00 -8.84
C ASN A 113 -17.79 -0.60 -10.09
N ILE A 114 -17.14 -1.56 -10.76
CA ILE A 114 -16.21 -1.27 -11.85
C ILE A 114 -16.94 -0.72 -13.08
N ASP A 115 -16.42 0.35 -13.65
CA ASP A 115 -16.91 0.92 -14.90
C ASP A 115 -16.14 0.39 -16.13
N ALA A 116 -16.66 0.69 -17.32
CA ALA A 116 -16.08 0.26 -18.58
C ALA A 116 -14.66 0.82 -18.81
N GLY A 117 -14.35 2.01 -18.29
CA GLY A 117 -13.03 2.62 -18.38
C GLY A 117 -12.00 1.87 -17.55
N ALA A 118 -12.35 1.54 -16.30
CA ALA A 118 -11.51 0.75 -15.40
C ALA A 118 -11.29 -0.67 -15.93
N LEU A 119 -12.34 -1.33 -16.49
CA LEU A 119 -12.19 -2.62 -17.15
C LEU A 119 -11.22 -2.55 -18.33
N SER A 120 -11.34 -1.54 -19.20
CA SER A 120 -10.41 -1.35 -20.33
C SER A 120 -8.98 -1.09 -19.86
N SER A 121 -8.79 -0.39 -18.74
CA SER A 121 -7.46 -0.17 -18.14
C SER A 121 -6.85 -1.47 -17.62
N LEU A 122 -7.63 -2.30 -16.91
CA LEU A 122 -7.19 -3.62 -16.42
C LEU A 122 -6.81 -4.55 -17.58
N GLU A 123 -7.59 -4.55 -18.66
CA GLU A 123 -7.31 -5.32 -19.85
C GLU A 123 -5.97 -4.96 -20.50
N LYS A 124 -5.70 -3.66 -20.63
CA LYS A 124 -4.40 -3.16 -21.13
C LYS A 124 -3.25 -3.56 -20.21
N THR A 125 -3.43 -3.46 -18.89
CA THR A 125 -2.40 -3.85 -17.93
C THR A 125 -2.10 -5.36 -18.04
N LEU A 126 -3.10 -6.20 -18.21
CA LEU A 126 -2.93 -7.64 -18.40
C LEU A 126 -2.20 -7.97 -19.72
N ILE A 127 -2.51 -7.27 -20.81
CA ILE A 127 -1.79 -7.41 -22.08
C ILE A 127 -0.31 -7.03 -21.89
N LEU A 128 -0.03 -5.94 -21.19
CA LEU A 128 1.35 -5.53 -20.88
C LEU A 128 2.10 -6.56 -20.03
N MET A 129 1.42 -7.23 -19.09
CA MET A 129 2.02 -8.36 -18.36
C MET A 129 2.39 -9.51 -19.28
N GLN A 130 1.54 -9.86 -20.23
CA GLN A 130 1.78 -10.93 -21.20
C GLN A 130 2.97 -10.61 -22.12
N GLU A 131 2.97 -9.41 -22.70
CA GLU A 131 4.03 -8.94 -23.62
C GLU A 131 5.40 -8.81 -22.94
N ASN A 132 5.43 -8.45 -21.66
CA ASN A 132 6.66 -8.24 -20.89
C ASN A 132 6.99 -9.39 -19.93
N SER A 133 6.43 -10.57 -20.15
CA SER A 133 6.58 -11.73 -19.24
C SER A 133 8.03 -12.22 -19.08
N SER A 134 8.94 -11.88 -19.99
CA SER A 134 10.38 -12.17 -19.90
C SER A 134 11.20 -11.12 -19.13
N ASN A 135 10.62 -9.94 -18.85
CA ASN A 135 11.28 -8.88 -18.09
C ASN A 135 10.67 -8.81 -16.67
N LEU A 136 11.41 -9.28 -15.68
CA LEU A 136 10.93 -9.36 -14.30
C LEU A 136 10.53 -7.99 -13.71
N GLU A 137 11.25 -6.92 -14.02
CA GLU A 137 10.96 -5.59 -13.50
C GLU A 137 9.62 -5.06 -14.05
N ASP A 138 9.40 -5.20 -15.35
CA ASP A 138 8.15 -4.82 -16.01
C ASP A 138 6.99 -5.69 -15.53
N LEU A 139 7.21 -6.99 -15.38
CA LEU A 139 6.21 -7.93 -14.89
C LEU A 139 5.74 -7.55 -13.46
N VAL A 140 6.70 -7.29 -12.54
CA VAL A 140 6.41 -6.85 -11.16
C VAL A 140 5.63 -5.53 -11.15
N ARG A 141 6.00 -4.59 -12.02
CA ARG A 141 5.30 -3.31 -12.14
C ARG A 141 3.87 -3.50 -12.58
N HIS A 142 3.63 -4.24 -13.67
CA HIS A 142 2.29 -4.44 -14.21
C HIS A 142 1.40 -5.30 -13.30
N ASP A 143 1.98 -6.29 -12.61
CA ASP A 143 1.28 -7.05 -11.58
C ASP A 143 0.81 -6.13 -10.45
N ALA A 144 1.69 -5.25 -9.95
CA ALA A 144 1.32 -4.27 -8.93
C ALA A 144 0.22 -3.32 -9.42
N ASP A 145 0.33 -2.85 -10.66
CA ASP A 145 -0.64 -1.94 -11.27
C ASP A 145 -2.01 -2.61 -11.45
N PHE A 146 -2.06 -3.89 -11.85
CA PHE A 146 -3.30 -4.66 -11.97
C PHE A 146 -4.04 -4.74 -10.63
N HIS A 147 -3.38 -5.19 -9.59
CA HIS A 147 -3.99 -5.31 -8.26
C HIS A 147 -4.39 -3.96 -7.66
N ALA A 148 -3.59 -2.91 -7.89
CA ALA A 148 -3.94 -1.55 -7.45
C ALA A 148 -5.21 -1.04 -8.15
N GLN A 149 -5.38 -1.31 -9.43
CA GLN A 149 -6.59 -0.96 -10.19
C GLN A 149 -7.81 -1.73 -9.70
N VAL A 150 -7.68 -3.04 -9.44
CA VAL A 150 -8.77 -3.85 -8.83
C VAL A 150 -9.16 -3.30 -7.47
N ALA A 151 -8.18 -3.01 -6.61
CA ALA A 151 -8.43 -2.46 -5.29
C ALA A 151 -9.13 -1.08 -5.37
N ALA A 152 -8.70 -0.20 -6.27
CA ALA A 152 -9.33 1.10 -6.51
C ALA A 152 -10.78 0.95 -7.00
N ALA A 153 -11.05 -0.01 -7.90
CA ALA A 153 -12.38 -0.28 -8.41
C ALA A 153 -13.35 -0.80 -7.33
N SER A 154 -12.85 -1.25 -6.16
CA SER A 154 -13.70 -1.61 -5.02
C SER A 154 -14.58 -0.44 -4.51
N GLY A 155 -14.24 0.81 -4.83
CA GLY A 155 -14.88 2.00 -4.30
C GLY A 155 -14.54 2.32 -2.83
N ASN A 156 -13.78 1.45 -2.15
CA ASN A 156 -13.34 1.65 -0.77
C ASN A 156 -11.87 2.11 -0.74
N GLN A 157 -11.67 3.41 -0.67
CA GLN A 157 -10.32 4.02 -0.68
C GLN A 157 -9.43 3.55 0.48
N THR A 158 -10.01 3.32 1.65
CA THR A 158 -9.25 2.81 2.82
C THR A 158 -8.73 1.40 2.56
N LEU A 159 -9.59 0.51 2.05
CA LEU A 159 -9.20 -0.87 1.69
C LEU A 159 -8.15 -0.88 0.58
N ALA A 160 -8.33 -0.04 -0.45
CA ALA A 160 -7.36 0.11 -1.54
C ALA A 160 -5.99 0.58 -1.02
N SER A 161 -5.96 1.59 -0.13
CA SER A 161 -4.72 2.10 0.46
C SER A 161 -4.02 1.06 1.32
N MET A 162 -4.75 0.29 2.12
CA MET A 162 -4.20 -0.83 2.90
C MET A 162 -3.59 -1.88 1.99
N LEU A 163 -4.33 -2.33 0.96
CA LEU A 163 -3.85 -3.33 0.01
C LEU A 163 -2.60 -2.85 -0.74
N ASN A 164 -2.59 -1.60 -1.19
CA ASN A 164 -1.43 -1.02 -1.87
C ASN A 164 -0.21 -0.95 -0.95
N GLY A 165 -0.42 -0.64 0.33
CA GLY A 165 0.65 -0.62 1.34
C GLY A 165 1.26 -1.99 1.57
N ILE A 166 0.44 -3.01 1.85
CA ILE A 166 0.92 -4.38 2.11
C ILE A 166 1.43 -5.11 0.87
N SER A 167 1.08 -4.63 -0.32
CA SER A 167 1.49 -5.16 -1.62
C SER A 167 2.49 -4.23 -2.31
N SER A 168 3.45 -3.66 -1.54
CA SER A 168 4.49 -2.78 -2.08
C SER A 168 5.25 -3.42 -3.24
N ARG A 169 5.89 -2.60 -4.07
CA ARG A 169 6.73 -3.10 -5.16
C ARG A 169 7.84 -4.00 -4.66
N THR A 170 8.45 -3.66 -3.52
CA THR A 170 9.51 -4.47 -2.89
C THR A 170 8.98 -5.84 -2.45
N PHE A 171 7.77 -5.87 -1.86
CA PHE A 171 7.13 -7.14 -1.52
C PHE A 171 6.85 -7.99 -2.76
N ARG A 172 6.29 -7.40 -3.83
CA ARG A 172 6.03 -8.10 -5.08
C ARG A 172 7.31 -8.58 -5.76
N ALA A 173 8.35 -7.75 -5.76
CA ALA A 173 9.67 -8.17 -6.27
C ALA A 173 10.18 -9.41 -5.52
N ARG A 174 10.03 -9.48 -4.20
CA ARG A 174 10.39 -10.68 -3.42
C ARG A 174 9.61 -11.91 -3.84
N VAL A 175 8.31 -11.78 -4.07
CA VAL A 175 7.47 -12.87 -4.57
C VAL A 175 7.95 -13.33 -5.96
N TRP A 176 8.14 -12.38 -6.88
CA TRP A 176 8.50 -12.69 -8.25
C TRP A 176 9.96 -13.17 -8.43
N HIS A 177 10.90 -12.73 -7.58
CA HIS A 177 12.28 -13.25 -7.60
C HIS A 177 12.36 -14.76 -7.30
N GLY A 178 11.35 -15.29 -6.61
CA GLY A 178 11.22 -16.74 -6.45
C GLY A 178 10.64 -17.44 -7.68
N VAL A 179 9.97 -16.72 -8.59
CA VAL A 179 9.35 -17.30 -9.80
C VAL A 179 10.41 -17.44 -10.91
N ILE A 180 11.13 -18.54 -10.89
CA ILE A 180 12.16 -18.85 -11.92
C ILE A 180 11.55 -19.60 -13.10
N ASP A 181 10.29 -20.05 -12.99
CA ASP A 181 9.65 -20.95 -13.90
C ASP A 181 8.65 -20.22 -14.82
N SER A 182 8.83 -20.36 -16.14
CA SER A 182 7.93 -19.79 -17.14
C SER A 182 6.49 -20.32 -17.05
N GLU A 183 6.30 -21.56 -16.57
CA GLU A 183 4.98 -22.13 -16.34
C GLU A 183 4.26 -21.42 -15.19
N ALA A 184 4.98 -21.06 -14.14
CA ALA A 184 4.43 -20.30 -13.01
C ALA A 184 3.98 -18.89 -13.46
N ILE A 185 4.76 -18.22 -14.30
CA ILE A 185 4.38 -16.93 -14.90
C ILE A 185 3.11 -17.07 -15.75
N ALA A 186 3.07 -18.03 -16.63
CA ALA A 186 1.91 -18.28 -17.50
C ALA A 186 0.65 -18.60 -16.69
N ARG A 187 0.77 -19.39 -15.62
CA ARG A 187 -0.32 -19.70 -14.69
C ARG A 187 -0.82 -18.44 -13.97
N THR A 188 0.08 -17.61 -13.49
CA THR A 188 -0.29 -16.35 -12.80
C THR A 188 -1.04 -15.41 -13.75
N ILE A 189 -0.58 -15.26 -14.98
CA ILE A 189 -1.29 -14.46 -16.00
C ILE A 189 -2.70 -15.02 -16.28
N LEU A 190 -2.85 -16.34 -16.35
CA LEU A 190 -4.16 -16.98 -16.50
C LEU A 190 -5.07 -16.72 -15.29
N GLU A 191 -4.53 -16.70 -14.08
CA GLU A 191 -5.29 -16.36 -12.88
C GLU A 191 -5.77 -14.90 -12.90
N HIS A 192 -4.94 -13.95 -13.35
CA HIS A 192 -5.35 -12.56 -13.58
C HIS A 192 -6.45 -12.44 -14.63
N GLN A 193 -6.37 -13.23 -15.72
CA GLN A 193 -7.43 -13.28 -16.73
C GLN A 193 -8.77 -13.72 -16.13
N ARG A 194 -8.76 -14.73 -15.25
CA ARG A 194 -9.97 -15.20 -14.56
C ARG A 194 -10.58 -14.13 -13.66
N ILE A 195 -9.73 -13.34 -12.96
CA ILE A 195 -10.19 -12.20 -12.17
C ILE A 195 -10.85 -11.17 -13.08
N LEU A 196 -10.20 -10.79 -14.18
CA LEU A 196 -10.74 -9.82 -15.15
C LEU A 196 -12.07 -10.28 -15.75
N ASP A 197 -12.19 -11.56 -16.10
CA ASP A 197 -13.42 -12.12 -16.67
C ASP A 197 -14.59 -12.10 -15.66
N ALA A 198 -14.31 -12.41 -14.40
CA ALA A 198 -15.30 -12.30 -13.31
C ALA A 198 -15.73 -10.85 -13.07
N LEU A 199 -14.80 -9.90 -13.08
CA LEU A 199 -15.09 -8.47 -12.98
C LEU A 199 -15.95 -7.98 -14.15
N ARG A 200 -15.64 -8.41 -15.38
CA ARG A 200 -16.41 -8.10 -16.59
C ARG A 200 -17.84 -8.67 -16.53
N GLY A 201 -18.00 -9.84 -15.93
CA GLY A 201 -19.31 -10.46 -15.71
C GLY A 201 -20.12 -9.82 -14.58
N GLY A 202 -19.53 -8.95 -13.76
CA GLY A 202 -20.19 -8.36 -12.60
C GLY A 202 -20.52 -9.38 -11.50
N ASP A 203 -19.92 -10.57 -11.53
CA ASP A 203 -20.18 -11.64 -10.57
C ASP A 203 -19.23 -11.51 -9.36
N ALA A 204 -19.77 -10.96 -8.28
CA ALA A 204 -19.00 -10.69 -7.04
C ALA A 204 -18.46 -11.97 -6.39
N GLU A 205 -19.22 -13.08 -6.44
CA GLU A 205 -18.78 -14.32 -5.79
C GLU A 205 -17.74 -15.05 -6.67
N LEU A 206 -17.88 -15.03 -7.98
CA LEU A 206 -16.87 -15.54 -8.90
C LEU A 206 -15.58 -14.73 -8.81
N ALA A 207 -15.68 -13.39 -8.73
CA ALA A 207 -14.55 -12.48 -8.57
C ALA A 207 -13.80 -12.73 -7.24
N ARG A 208 -14.56 -12.93 -6.16
CA ARG A 208 -14.01 -13.33 -4.85
C ARG A 208 -13.25 -14.64 -4.94
N ALA A 209 -13.85 -15.65 -5.54
CA ALA A 209 -13.25 -16.98 -5.66
C ALA A 209 -11.99 -16.97 -6.54
N ALA A 210 -11.99 -16.23 -7.64
CA ALA A 210 -10.84 -16.07 -8.51
C ALA A 210 -9.66 -15.40 -7.81
N ALA A 211 -9.91 -14.29 -7.09
CA ALA A 211 -8.89 -13.60 -6.32
C ALA A 211 -8.35 -14.45 -5.16
N LEU A 212 -9.23 -15.18 -4.45
CA LEU A 212 -8.80 -16.09 -3.38
C LEU A 212 -7.89 -17.18 -3.92
N SER A 213 -8.27 -17.82 -5.04
CA SER A 213 -7.46 -18.85 -5.70
C SER A 213 -6.07 -18.30 -6.05
N HIS A 214 -6.01 -17.11 -6.66
CA HIS A 214 -4.77 -16.47 -7.04
C HIS A 214 -3.84 -16.22 -5.83
N VAL A 215 -4.36 -15.63 -4.75
CA VAL A 215 -3.54 -15.36 -3.55
C VAL A 215 -3.10 -16.66 -2.88
N CYS A 216 -3.95 -17.69 -2.83
CA CYS A 216 -3.59 -19.00 -2.29
C CYS A 216 -2.46 -19.67 -3.10
N THR A 217 -2.51 -19.60 -4.43
CA THR A 217 -1.42 -20.11 -5.31
C THR A 217 -0.11 -19.38 -5.01
N THR A 218 -0.16 -18.07 -4.86
CA THR A 218 1.01 -17.24 -4.53
C THR A 218 1.56 -17.57 -3.14
N GLU A 219 0.70 -17.76 -2.13
CA GLU A 219 1.08 -18.14 -0.76
C GLU A 219 1.75 -19.53 -0.73
N GLU A 220 1.18 -20.49 -1.43
CA GLU A 220 1.73 -21.85 -1.51
C GLU A 220 3.11 -21.85 -2.20
N PHE A 221 3.24 -21.09 -3.27
CA PHE A 221 4.51 -20.91 -3.97
C PHE A 221 5.58 -20.29 -3.06
N MET A 222 5.27 -19.19 -2.38
CA MET A 222 6.20 -18.55 -1.44
C MET A 222 6.59 -19.49 -0.29
N ARG A 223 5.63 -20.28 0.23
CA ARG A 223 5.91 -21.26 1.27
C ARG A 223 6.91 -22.32 0.80
N ARG A 224 6.79 -22.81 -0.42
CA ARG A 224 7.77 -23.77 -1.00
C ARG A 224 9.16 -23.16 -1.07
N ILE A 225 9.28 -21.92 -1.58
CA ILE A 225 10.60 -21.24 -1.68
C ILE A 225 11.24 -21.07 -0.31
N LEU A 226 10.48 -20.68 0.72
CA LEU A 226 11.02 -20.45 2.06
C LEU A 226 11.41 -21.76 2.80
N THR A 227 10.78 -22.89 2.44
CA THR A 227 11.03 -24.20 3.08
C THR A 227 11.97 -25.09 2.30
N ASP A 228 12.22 -24.81 1.03
CA ASP A 228 13.09 -25.62 0.18
C ASP A 228 14.51 -25.03 0.17
N ASP A 229 15.44 -25.70 0.87
CA ASP A 229 16.85 -25.31 0.91
C ASP A 229 17.59 -25.49 -0.44
N SER A 230 16.97 -26.17 -1.44
CA SER A 230 17.51 -26.34 -2.78
C SER A 230 17.21 -25.15 -3.70
N VAL A 231 16.28 -24.28 -3.36
CA VAL A 231 15.93 -23.06 -4.11
C VAL A 231 16.91 -21.94 -3.72
N PRO A 232 17.58 -21.28 -4.67
CA PRO A 232 18.46 -20.15 -4.37
C PRO A 232 17.65 -19.05 -3.66
N LYS A 233 17.92 -18.84 -2.38
CA LYS A 233 17.29 -17.75 -1.61
C LYS A 233 17.67 -16.41 -2.23
N PRO A 234 16.75 -15.46 -2.42
CA PRO A 234 17.09 -14.14 -2.93
C PRO A 234 18.18 -13.53 -2.06
N ARG A 235 19.24 -13.01 -2.70
CA ARG A 235 20.40 -12.44 -1.98
C ARG A 235 19.91 -11.24 -1.18
N THR A 236 19.82 -11.38 0.14
CA THR A 236 19.69 -10.24 1.06
C THR A 236 20.78 -9.23 0.69
N GLY A 237 20.36 -7.97 0.45
CA GLY A 237 21.21 -6.89 -0.06
C GLY A 237 22.58 -6.87 0.59
N GLY A 238 23.60 -7.01 -0.25
CA GLY A 238 24.99 -7.06 0.18
C GLY A 238 25.33 -5.84 1.00
N LYS A 239 25.94 -6.07 2.18
CA LYS A 239 26.64 -5.04 2.91
C LYS A 239 27.59 -4.34 1.93
N ALA A 240 27.31 -3.08 1.60
CA ALA A 240 28.32 -2.21 1.03
C ALA A 240 29.49 -2.20 2.03
N LYS A 241 30.58 -2.84 1.65
CA LYS A 241 31.85 -2.67 2.38
C LYS A 241 32.28 -1.22 2.18
N ALA A 242 32.48 -0.56 3.31
CA ALA A 242 33.07 0.76 3.42
C ALA A 242 34.40 0.89 2.66
#